data_f99ed086cfc1c91fd826bc11c4be02b8
#
_entry.id   f99ed086cfc1c91fd826bc11c4be02b8
#
_cell.length_a   1.000
_cell.length_b   1.000
_cell.length_c   1.000
_cell.angle_alpha   90.00
_cell.angle_beta   90.00
_cell.angle_gamma   90.00
#
_symmetry.space_group_name_H-M   'P 1'
#
loop_
_entity.id
_entity.type
_entity.pdbx_description
1 polymer ?
#
loop_
_entity_poly.entity_id
_entity_poly.type
_entity_poly.pdbx_seq_one_letter_code
_entity_poly.pdbx_strand_id
1 'polypeptide(L)'
;MRQQYSFYGVLLYIGATIFVLFNAMNTPDSNVWNGLFWVIQLFVSINAVAKSFLQESQGRMLYYYSITSPANFVLAKLLFHSILMLVMSLLSLLLFVLLLGNPLHKAGSFIGLVLLGGWSFSLLFTFLAAIAAKAQQNAAIMAVLGFP
;
A
#
# COMPACT_ATOMS: atom_id res chain seq x y z
N MET A 1 -3.77 -12.41 -14.20
CA MET A 1 -2.37 -12.83 -13.95
C MET A 1 -1.45 -11.68 -13.49
N ARG A 2 -1.48 -10.47 -14.07
CA ARG A 2 -0.56 -9.36 -13.67
C ARG A 2 -0.73 -8.86 -12.22
N GLN A 3 -1.91 -8.89 -11.64
CA GLN A 3 -2.14 -8.46 -10.26
C GLN A 3 -1.50 -9.37 -9.21
N GLN A 4 -1.39 -10.67 -9.49
CA GLN A 4 -0.76 -11.63 -8.59
C GLN A 4 0.73 -11.35 -8.40
N TYR A 5 1.45 -10.98 -9.47
CA TYR A 5 2.87 -10.61 -9.37
C TYR A 5 3.11 -9.37 -8.51
N SER A 6 2.18 -8.42 -8.52
CA SER A 6 2.26 -7.21 -7.68
C SER A 6 2.10 -7.55 -6.20
N PHE A 7 1.16 -8.43 -5.88
CA PHE A 7 0.93 -8.90 -4.52
C PHE A 7 2.16 -9.64 -3.97
N TYR A 8 2.68 -10.62 -4.72
CA TYR A 8 3.89 -11.35 -4.33
C TYR A 8 5.10 -10.44 -4.18
N GLY A 9 5.24 -9.42 -5.03
CA GLY A 9 6.34 -8.45 -4.92
C GLY A 9 6.28 -7.62 -3.66
N VAL A 10 5.10 -7.20 -3.21
CA VAL A 10 4.93 -6.48 -1.92
C VAL A 10 5.18 -7.42 -0.75
N LEU A 11 4.68 -8.63 -0.81
CA LEU A 11 4.87 -9.63 0.23
C LEU A 11 6.34 -10.01 0.39
N LEU A 12 7.07 -10.19 -0.71
CA LEU A 12 8.51 -10.44 -0.70
C LEU A 12 9.28 -9.24 -0.10
N TYR A 13 8.88 -8.00 -0.44
CA TYR A 13 9.45 -6.79 0.15
C TYR A 13 9.27 -6.77 1.66
N ILE A 14 8.06 -7.04 2.15
CA ILE A 14 7.76 -7.13 3.59
C ILE A 14 8.67 -8.17 4.26
N GLY A 15 8.67 -9.39 3.73
CA GLY A 15 9.46 -10.49 4.28
C GLY A 15 10.96 -10.20 4.30
N ALA A 16 11.51 -9.69 3.20
CA ALA A 16 12.93 -9.34 3.10
C ALA A 16 13.31 -8.22 4.07
N THR A 17 12.48 -7.16 4.18
CA THR A 17 12.76 -6.05 5.08
C THR A 17 12.73 -6.47 6.54
N ILE A 18 11.73 -7.26 6.95
CA ILE A 18 11.63 -7.75 8.33
C ILE A 18 12.76 -8.73 8.63
N PHE A 19 13.15 -9.58 7.69
CA PHE A 19 14.28 -10.48 7.83
C PHE A 19 15.60 -9.74 8.03
N VAL A 20 15.84 -8.67 7.29
CA VAL A 20 17.02 -7.81 7.47
C VAL A 20 17.02 -7.18 8.85
N LEU A 21 15.88 -6.67 9.32
CA LEU A 21 15.75 -6.10 10.66
C LEU A 21 15.99 -7.15 11.75
N PHE A 22 15.48 -8.35 11.57
CA PHE A 22 15.74 -9.48 12.49
C PHE A 22 17.22 -9.80 12.62
N ASN A 23 17.97 -9.79 11.49
CA ASN A 23 19.43 -10.00 11.52
C ASN A 23 20.20 -8.81 12.10
N ALA A 24 19.69 -7.59 11.97
CA ALA A 24 20.33 -6.39 12.48
C ALA A 24 20.10 -6.16 13.98
N MET A 25 18.96 -6.63 14.52
CA MET A 25 18.54 -6.38 15.89
C MET A 25 18.12 -7.69 16.56
N ASN A 26 18.79 -8.09 17.65
CA ASN A 26 18.42 -9.33 18.36
C ASN A 26 17.03 -9.21 19.04
N THR A 27 16.80 -8.16 19.81
CA THR A 27 15.52 -7.89 20.50
C THR A 27 15.33 -6.38 20.60
N PRO A 28 14.54 -5.75 19.70
CA PRO A 28 14.29 -4.33 19.78
C PRO A 28 13.39 -3.98 20.97
N ASP A 29 13.67 -2.85 21.62
CA ASP A 29 12.81 -2.28 22.64
C ASP A 29 11.41 -2.01 22.07
N SER A 30 10.38 -2.03 22.94
CA SER A 30 8.98 -1.81 22.55
C SER A 30 8.75 -0.55 21.71
N ASN A 31 9.44 0.55 22.04
CA ASN A 31 9.33 1.81 21.30
C ASN A 31 9.96 1.71 19.90
N VAL A 32 11.14 1.10 19.80
CA VAL A 32 11.84 0.87 18.53
C VAL A 32 11.05 -0.09 17.66
N TRP A 33 10.55 -1.18 18.23
CA TRP A 33 9.71 -2.15 17.56
C TRP A 33 8.46 -1.50 16.94
N ASN A 34 7.77 -0.67 17.72
CA ASN A 34 6.58 0.04 17.27
C ASN A 34 6.91 1.04 16.14
N GLY A 35 7.96 1.83 16.31
CA GLY A 35 8.41 2.79 15.28
C GLY A 35 8.76 2.11 13.96
N LEU A 36 9.53 1.02 14.01
CA LEU A 36 9.90 0.23 12.82
C LEU A 36 8.69 -0.38 12.15
N PHE A 37 7.73 -0.92 12.91
CA PHE A 37 6.49 -1.44 12.37
C PHE A 37 5.74 -0.39 11.53
N TRP A 38 5.55 0.82 12.07
CA TRP A 38 4.84 1.89 11.37
C TRP A 38 5.59 2.41 10.15
N VAL A 39 6.92 2.49 10.20
CA VAL A 39 7.75 2.85 9.03
C VAL A 39 7.57 1.83 7.91
N ILE A 40 7.67 0.54 8.22
CA ILE A 40 7.44 -0.52 7.23
C ILE A 40 6.02 -0.46 6.69
N GLN A 41 5.04 -0.27 7.55
CA GLN A 41 3.63 -0.17 7.16
C GLN A 41 3.39 0.99 6.17
N LEU A 42 4.06 2.12 6.37
CA LEU A 42 4.02 3.26 5.46
C LEU A 42 4.60 2.88 4.08
N PHE A 43 5.79 2.28 4.04
CA PHE A 43 6.41 1.86 2.78
C PHE A 43 5.63 0.77 2.05
N VAL A 44 5.05 -0.17 2.77
CA VAL A 44 4.15 -1.20 2.22
C VAL A 44 2.96 -0.55 1.54
N SER A 45 2.35 0.45 2.20
CA SER A 45 1.21 1.19 1.67
C SER A 45 1.54 1.92 0.38
N ILE A 46 2.65 2.63 0.34
CA ILE A 46 3.12 3.34 -0.85
C ILE A 46 3.35 2.36 -2.00
N ASN A 47 4.07 1.27 -1.76
CA ASN A 47 4.37 0.27 -2.79
C ASN A 47 3.12 -0.44 -3.32
N ALA A 48 2.19 -0.79 -2.45
CA ALA A 48 0.95 -1.47 -2.83
C ALA A 48 0.10 -0.58 -3.74
N VAL A 49 -0.08 0.69 -3.37
CA VAL A 49 -0.90 1.64 -4.11
C VAL A 49 -0.21 2.08 -5.41
N ALA A 50 1.07 2.44 -5.37
CA ALA A 50 1.82 2.87 -6.55
C ALA A 50 1.81 1.81 -7.66
N LYS A 51 2.06 0.55 -7.31
CA LYS A 51 2.00 -0.55 -8.28
C LYS A 51 0.62 -0.73 -8.90
N SER A 52 -0.45 -0.57 -8.13
CA SER A 52 -1.82 -0.71 -8.63
C SER A 52 -2.18 0.35 -9.67
N PHE A 53 -1.76 1.60 -9.48
CA PHE A 53 -2.03 2.68 -10.43
C PHE A 53 -1.11 2.64 -11.66
N LEU A 54 0.17 2.28 -11.49
CA LEU A 54 1.12 2.17 -12.60
C LEU A 54 0.81 1.01 -13.55
N GLN A 55 0.12 -0.02 -13.07
CA GLN A 55 -0.24 -1.18 -13.90
C GLN A 55 -1.47 -0.98 -14.77
N GLU A 56 -2.24 0.07 -14.54
CA GLU A 56 -3.35 0.44 -15.41
C GLU A 56 -2.85 1.24 -16.60
N SER A 57 -2.77 0.57 -17.76
CA SER A 57 -2.45 1.24 -19.02
C SER A 57 -3.52 2.31 -19.34
N GLN A 58 -3.08 3.44 -19.87
CA GLN A 58 -3.94 4.59 -20.25
C GLN A 58 -5.16 4.17 -21.11
N GLY A 59 -5.03 3.17 -21.99
CA GLY A 59 -6.14 2.67 -22.80
C GLY A 59 -7.25 1.97 -22.01
N ARG A 60 -6.93 1.35 -20.88
CA ARG A 60 -7.93 0.73 -20.00
C ARG A 60 -8.69 1.75 -19.17
N MET A 61 -8.07 2.84 -18.76
CA MET A 61 -8.76 3.92 -18.05
C MET A 61 -9.85 4.55 -18.92
N LEU A 62 -9.57 4.83 -20.17
CA LEU A 62 -10.56 5.36 -21.12
C LEU A 62 -11.74 4.41 -21.31
N TYR A 63 -11.49 3.11 -21.39
CA TYR A 63 -12.53 2.09 -21.49
C TYR A 63 -13.41 2.04 -20.22
N TYR A 64 -12.83 2.12 -19.04
CA TYR A 64 -13.60 2.14 -17.79
C TYR A 64 -14.43 3.40 -17.63
N TYR A 65 -13.93 4.56 -18.04
CA TYR A 65 -14.69 5.82 -18.04
C TYR A 65 -15.86 5.83 -19.01
N SER A 66 -15.84 5.01 -20.05
CA SER A 66 -16.97 4.89 -20.99
C SER A 66 -18.12 4.02 -20.46
N ILE A 67 -17.83 3.12 -19.50
CA ILE A 67 -18.79 2.15 -18.98
C ILE A 67 -19.33 2.55 -17.60
N THR A 68 -18.52 3.25 -16.79
CA THR A 68 -18.83 3.54 -15.39
C THR A 68 -18.53 5.00 -15.07
N SER A 69 -19.36 5.62 -14.19
CA SER A 69 -19.06 6.98 -13.73
C SER A 69 -17.69 7.03 -13.03
N PRO A 70 -16.92 8.12 -13.19
CA PRO A 70 -15.61 8.28 -12.56
C PRO A 70 -15.64 8.10 -11.04
N ALA A 71 -16.73 8.50 -10.39
CA ALA A 71 -16.92 8.36 -8.96
C ALA A 71 -16.98 6.88 -8.53
N ASN A 72 -17.75 6.06 -9.23
CA ASN A 72 -17.88 4.63 -8.94
C ASN A 72 -16.56 3.87 -9.15
N PHE A 73 -15.79 4.26 -10.16
CA PHE A 73 -14.47 3.70 -10.39
C PHE A 73 -13.49 3.97 -9.24
N VAL A 74 -13.42 5.23 -8.77
CA VAL A 74 -12.58 5.61 -7.63
C VAL A 74 -13.03 4.89 -6.37
N LEU A 75 -14.33 4.76 -6.15
CA LEU A 75 -14.90 4.09 -4.97
C LEU A 75 -14.58 2.59 -4.97
N ALA A 76 -14.70 1.93 -6.10
CA ALA A 76 -14.33 0.53 -6.26
C ALA A 76 -12.83 0.30 -5.99
N LYS A 77 -11.97 1.20 -6.47
CA LYS A 77 -10.53 1.17 -6.18
C LYS A 77 -10.22 1.40 -4.72
N LEU A 78 -10.87 2.36 -4.09
CA LEU A 78 -10.74 2.61 -2.66
C LEU A 78 -11.08 1.37 -1.83
N LEU A 79 -12.19 0.71 -2.13
CA LEU A 79 -12.59 -0.52 -1.45
C LEU A 79 -11.57 -1.65 -1.65
N PHE A 80 -11.14 -1.86 -2.88
CA PHE A 80 -10.14 -2.88 -3.19
C PHE A 80 -8.82 -2.64 -2.44
N HIS A 81 -8.30 -1.39 -2.47
CA HIS A 81 -7.07 -1.03 -1.78
C HIS A 81 -7.22 -1.12 -0.25
N SER A 82 -8.39 -0.78 0.29
CA SER A 82 -8.66 -0.91 1.73
C SER A 82 -8.57 -2.36 2.19
N ILE A 83 -9.21 -3.27 1.46
CA ILE A 83 -9.15 -4.70 1.78
C ILE A 83 -7.72 -5.23 1.64
N LEU A 84 -7.04 -4.89 0.54
CA LEU A 84 -5.66 -5.28 0.30
C LEU A 84 -4.73 -4.81 1.43
N MET A 85 -4.87 -3.55 1.85
CA MET A 85 -4.06 -2.96 2.91
C MET A 85 -4.33 -3.60 4.27
N LEU A 86 -5.58 -3.92 4.59
CA LEU A 86 -5.92 -4.63 5.82
C LEU A 86 -5.24 -6.02 5.86
N VAL A 87 -5.31 -6.76 4.76
CA VAL A 87 -4.64 -8.07 4.66
C VAL A 87 -3.12 -7.93 4.79
N MET A 88 -2.51 -6.96 4.09
CA MET A 88 -1.06 -6.72 4.15
C MET A 88 -0.62 -6.25 5.53
N SER A 89 -1.41 -5.43 6.21
CA SER A 89 -1.14 -4.97 7.57
C SER A 89 -1.12 -6.12 8.58
N LEU A 90 -2.07 -7.03 8.48
CA LEU A 90 -2.14 -8.21 9.34
C LEU A 90 -0.99 -9.18 9.04
N LEU A 91 -0.64 -9.39 7.77
CA LEU A 91 0.52 -10.22 7.40
C LEU A 91 1.84 -9.61 7.89
N SER A 92 2.01 -8.29 7.76
CA SER A 92 3.17 -7.59 8.29
C SER A 92 3.27 -7.74 9.79
N LEU A 93 2.16 -7.57 10.52
CA LEU A 93 2.11 -7.74 11.97
C LEU A 93 2.48 -9.16 12.37
N LEU A 94 1.93 -10.16 11.68
CA LEU A 94 2.21 -11.56 11.95
C LEU A 94 3.70 -11.86 11.77
N LEU A 95 4.31 -11.43 10.66
CA LEU A 95 5.74 -11.61 10.41
C LEU A 95 6.60 -10.87 11.44
N PHE A 96 6.19 -9.66 11.84
CA PHE A 96 6.88 -8.88 12.86
C PHE A 96 6.90 -9.60 14.21
N VAL A 97 5.75 -10.09 14.64
CA VAL A 97 5.62 -10.85 15.90
C VAL A 97 6.40 -12.17 15.85
N LEU A 98 6.37 -12.88 14.72
CA LEU A 98 7.07 -14.16 14.59
C LEU A 98 8.60 -14.01 14.61
N LEU A 99 9.15 -12.99 13.94
CA LEU A 99 10.60 -12.82 13.79
C LEU A 99 11.23 -11.98 14.90
N LEU A 100 10.60 -10.85 15.26
CA LEU A 100 11.14 -9.91 16.26
C LEU A 100 10.55 -10.09 17.66
N GLY A 101 9.66 -11.08 17.84
CA GLY A 101 8.98 -11.30 19.11
C GLY A 101 7.80 -10.34 19.34
N ASN A 102 7.12 -10.52 20.47
CA ASN A 102 5.94 -9.73 20.83
C ASN A 102 6.18 -8.91 22.10
N PRO A 103 6.67 -7.67 22.02
CA PRO A 103 6.82 -6.79 23.16
C PRO A 103 5.53 -6.09 23.59
N LEU A 104 4.38 -6.46 22.99
CA LEU A 104 3.12 -5.76 23.19
C LEU A 104 2.39 -6.25 24.44
N HIS A 105 2.19 -5.38 25.41
CA HIS A 105 1.41 -5.68 26.62
C HIS A 105 -0.10 -5.82 26.35
N LYS A 106 -0.62 -5.18 25.29
CA LYS A 106 -2.05 -5.19 24.90
C LYS A 106 -2.22 -5.50 23.41
N ALA A 107 -2.00 -6.74 23.04
CA ALA A 107 -2.07 -7.18 21.63
C ALA A 107 -3.40 -6.83 20.94
N GLY A 108 -4.55 -6.98 21.61
CA GLY A 108 -5.86 -6.67 21.03
C GLY A 108 -6.04 -5.20 20.66
N SER A 109 -5.60 -4.28 21.53
CA SER A 109 -5.66 -2.83 21.23
C SER A 109 -4.73 -2.46 20.10
N PHE A 110 -3.57 -3.11 20.00
CA PHE A 110 -2.61 -2.89 18.93
C PHE A 110 -3.12 -3.38 17.58
N ILE A 111 -3.77 -4.53 17.53
CA ILE A 111 -4.44 -5.02 16.30
C ILE A 111 -5.49 -4.01 15.81
N GLY A 112 -6.32 -3.47 16.72
CA GLY A 112 -7.26 -2.40 16.38
C GLY A 112 -6.58 -1.17 15.77
N LEU A 113 -5.46 -0.74 16.36
CA LEU A 113 -4.63 0.37 15.84
C LEU A 113 -4.07 0.05 14.44
N VAL A 114 -3.59 -1.16 14.21
CA VAL A 114 -3.06 -1.61 12.91
C VAL A 114 -4.14 -1.61 11.83
N LEU A 115 -5.34 -2.05 12.17
CA LEU A 115 -6.47 -2.02 11.23
C LEU A 115 -6.89 -0.60 10.89
N LEU A 116 -7.01 0.29 11.88
CA LEU A 116 -7.34 1.70 11.66
C LEU A 116 -6.23 2.42 10.88
N GLY A 117 -4.97 2.21 11.22
CA GLY A 117 -3.82 2.78 10.53
C GLY A 117 -3.71 2.29 9.09
N GLY A 118 -3.86 0.99 8.86
CA GLY A 118 -3.87 0.40 7.53
C GLY A 118 -4.99 0.96 6.65
N TRP A 119 -6.17 1.13 7.22
CA TRP A 119 -7.29 1.77 6.52
C TRP A 119 -7.02 3.23 6.20
N SER A 120 -6.51 4.00 7.15
CA SER A 120 -6.14 5.41 6.96
C SER A 120 -5.08 5.57 5.86
N PHE A 121 -4.04 4.74 5.86
CA PHE A 121 -3.02 4.74 4.81
C PHE A 121 -3.60 4.39 3.44
N SER A 122 -4.50 3.41 3.38
CA SER A 122 -5.18 3.05 2.13
C SER A 122 -5.93 4.24 1.54
N LEU A 123 -6.72 4.94 2.34
CA LEU A 123 -7.47 6.12 1.90
C LEU A 123 -6.51 7.20 1.39
N LEU A 124 -5.54 7.59 2.21
CA LEU A 124 -4.60 8.67 1.91
C LEU A 124 -3.81 8.39 0.63
N PHE A 125 -3.18 7.23 0.52
CA PHE A 125 -2.36 6.91 -0.65
C PHE A 125 -3.18 6.65 -1.91
N THR A 126 -4.40 6.14 -1.80
CA THR A 126 -5.29 6.00 -2.96
C THR A 126 -5.68 7.37 -3.52
N PHE A 127 -5.99 8.34 -2.66
CA PHE A 127 -6.25 9.71 -3.10
C PHE A 127 -5.02 10.35 -3.75
N LEU A 128 -3.84 10.23 -3.11
CA LEU A 128 -2.59 10.76 -3.67
C LEU A 128 -2.26 10.14 -5.03
N ALA A 129 -2.43 8.84 -5.17
CA ALA A 129 -2.18 8.13 -6.41
C ALA A 129 -3.18 8.51 -7.52
N ALA A 130 -4.45 8.73 -7.17
CA ALA A 130 -5.46 9.22 -8.12
C ALA A 130 -5.11 10.62 -8.63
N ILE A 131 -4.66 11.53 -7.75
CA ILE A 131 -4.22 12.87 -8.13
C ILE A 131 -2.96 12.80 -9.02
N ALA A 132 -1.98 11.98 -8.64
CA ALA A 132 -0.75 11.81 -9.40
C ALA A 132 -1.01 11.23 -10.80
N ALA A 133 -1.89 10.24 -10.92
CA ALA A 133 -2.29 9.67 -12.20
C ALA A 133 -2.95 10.71 -13.11
N LYS A 134 -3.80 11.58 -12.57
CA LYS A 134 -4.44 12.66 -13.31
C LYS A 134 -3.43 13.74 -13.73
N ALA A 135 -2.49 14.09 -12.87
CA ALA A 135 -1.43 15.06 -13.20
C ALA A 135 -0.53 14.55 -14.33
N GLN A 136 -0.16 13.27 -14.31
CA GLN A 136 0.63 12.66 -15.36
C GLN A 136 -0.10 12.61 -16.70
N GLN A 137 -1.40 12.37 -16.69
CA GLN A 137 -2.24 12.40 -17.89
C GLN A 137 -2.30 13.81 -18.51
N ASN A 138 -2.42 14.85 -17.68
CA ASN A 138 -2.41 16.24 -18.15
C ASN A 138 -1.05 16.65 -18.73
N ALA A 139 0.05 16.21 -18.13
CA ALA A 139 1.40 16.45 -18.65
C ALA A 139 1.62 15.77 -20.01
N ALA A 140 1.13 14.53 -20.18
CA ALA A 140 1.18 13.83 -21.46
C ALA A 140 0.36 14.54 -22.56
N ILE A 141 -0.83 15.02 -22.20
CA ILE A 141 -1.68 15.80 -23.14
C ILE A 141 -1.00 17.13 -23.50
N MET A 142 -0.40 17.82 -22.53
CA MET A 142 0.35 19.05 -22.81
C MET A 142 1.56 18.80 -23.70
N ALA A 143 2.28 17.69 -23.53
CA ALA A 143 3.39 17.32 -24.38
C ALA A 143 2.94 17.06 -25.83
N VAL A 144 1.77 16.43 -26.03
CA VAL A 144 1.21 16.18 -27.37
C VAL A 144 0.69 17.47 -28.02
N LEU A 145 0.07 18.36 -27.24
CA LEU A 145 -0.47 19.63 -27.76
C LEU A 145 0.61 20.70 -27.92
N GLY A 146 1.71 20.62 -27.18
CA GLY A 146 2.84 21.54 -27.23
C GLY A 146 3.85 21.25 -28.34
N PHE A 147 3.73 20.15 -29.06
CA PHE A 147 4.53 19.85 -30.26
C PHE A 147 3.81 20.40 -31.47
N PRO A 148 4.34 21.44 -32.12
CA PRO A 148 3.83 21.88 -33.38
C PRO A 148 4.15 20.89 -34.51
#